data_80c66bf5ade2486d261b45ab2f3aa339
#
_entry.id   80c66bf5ade2486d261b45ab2f3aa339
#
_cell.length_a   1.000
_cell.length_b   1.000
_cell.length_c   1.000
_cell.angle_alpha   90.00
_cell.angle_beta   90.00
_cell.angle_gamma   90.00
#
_symmetry.space_group_name_H-M   'P 1'
#
loop_
_entity.id
_entity.type
_entity.pdbx_description
1 polymer ?
#
loop_
_entity_poly.entity_id
_entity_poly.type
_entity_poly.pdbx_seq_one_letter_code
_entity_poly.pdbx_strand_id
1 'polypeptide(L)'
;MREVVMKALSLVLGVFLGAVVIGCGGSGIDDTEIGFRTTPVDEEGVTLQDFTYDAAPAGENQVIERAFENAPPMISHDVEGMMEITKDMNMCVTCHAPEYAKAMKATPVPASHLYDTFGKSKKVGKEIVDSRYNCNLCHAPMTNAKPLIGNNFKPNFRNEADKRKSNLLDVLNEGAKIK
;
A
#
# COMPACT_ATOMS: atom_id res chain seq x y z
N MET A 1 -16.31 42.19 54.33
CA MET A 1 -15.20 41.86 53.46
C MET A 1 -15.12 40.34 53.15
N ARG A 2 -15.12 39.44 54.12
CA ARG A 2 -15.03 37.98 53.86
C ARG A 2 -16.14 37.40 53.02
N GLU A 3 -17.39 37.78 53.23
CA GLU A 3 -18.54 37.28 52.43
C GLU A 3 -18.48 37.72 50.94
N VAL A 4 -18.05 38.94 50.68
CA VAL A 4 -17.93 39.44 49.30
C VAL A 4 -16.81 38.68 48.56
N VAL A 5 -15.70 38.43 49.25
CA VAL A 5 -14.58 37.64 48.68
C VAL A 5 -14.97 36.19 48.39
N MET A 6 -15.74 35.57 49.31
CA MET A 6 -16.20 34.19 49.08
C MET A 6 -17.21 34.10 47.95
N LYS A 7 -18.13 35.05 47.81
CA LYS A 7 -19.07 35.07 46.69
C LYS A 7 -18.36 35.30 45.34
N ALA A 8 -17.38 36.20 45.30
CA ALA A 8 -16.56 36.42 44.13
C ALA A 8 -15.74 35.17 43.74
N LEU A 9 -15.15 34.48 44.72
CA LEU A 9 -14.38 33.26 44.50
C LEU A 9 -15.26 32.12 43.95
N SER A 10 -16.49 31.97 44.50
CA SER A 10 -17.45 30.95 44.02
C SER A 10 -17.93 31.25 42.57
N LEU A 11 -18.09 32.52 42.22
CA LEU A 11 -18.48 32.93 40.90
C LEU A 11 -17.38 32.70 39.86
N VAL A 12 -16.13 33.01 40.22
CA VAL A 12 -14.94 32.72 39.38
C VAL A 12 -14.76 31.24 39.19
N LEU A 13 -14.91 30.44 40.26
CA LEU A 13 -14.79 28.98 40.16
C LEU A 13 -15.89 28.37 39.31
N GLY A 14 -17.12 28.86 39.41
CA GLY A 14 -18.26 28.44 38.57
C GLY A 14 -18.05 28.76 37.10
N VAL A 15 -17.55 29.95 36.77
CA VAL A 15 -17.21 30.32 35.39
C VAL A 15 -16.06 29.47 34.85
N PHE A 16 -15.05 29.17 35.68
CA PHE A 16 -13.92 28.31 35.25
C PHE A 16 -14.37 26.87 35.01
N LEU A 17 -15.20 26.28 35.89
CA LEU A 17 -15.77 24.95 35.67
C LEU A 17 -16.66 24.91 34.40
N GLY A 18 -17.47 25.95 34.19
CA GLY A 18 -18.31 26.06 32.98
C GLY A 18 -17.51 26.13 31.69
N ALA A 19 -16.39 26.89 31.70
CA ALA A 19 -15.52 27.02 30.55
C ALA A 19 -14.78 25.69 30.20
N VAL A 20 -14.43 24.89 31.20
CA VAL A 20 -13.79 23.57 30.99
C VAL A 20 -14.76 22.56 30.36
N VAL A 21 -16.04 22.62 30.76
CA VAL A 21 -17.05 21.69 30.18
C VAL A 21 -17.40 22.07 28.74
N ILE A 22 -17.43 23.36 28.40
CA ILE A 22 -17.68 23.82 27.03
C ILE A 22 -16.48 23.52 26.10
N GLY A 23 -15.25 23.55 26.62
CA GLY A 23 -14.03 23.28 25.84
C GLY A 23 -13.87 21.83 25.40
N CYS A 24 -14.57 20.87 26.01
CA CYS A 24 -14.56 19.45 25.61
C CYS A 24 -15.69 19.07 24.66
N GLY A 25 -16.57 19.98 24.29
CA GLY A 25 -17.74 19.76 23.42
C GLY A 25 -17.51 20.13 21.96
N GLY A 26 -16.26 20.11 21.48
CA GLY A 26 -15.99 20.21 20.04
C GLY A 26 -16.62 19.03 19.32
N SER A 27 -17.41 19.26 18.26
CA SER A 27 -17.81 18.19 17.33
C SER A 27 -16.55 17.49 16.87
N GLY A 28 -16.42 16.19 17.19
CA GLY A 28 -15.31 15.38 16.69
C GLY A 28 -15.30 15.46 15.16
N ILE A 29 -14.14 15.39 14.57
CA ILE A 29 -14.01 15.21 13.11
C ILE A 29 -14.58 13.83 12.81
N ASP A 30 -15.47 13.73 11.84
CA ASP A 30 -16.01 12.46 11.36
C ASP A 30 -14.85 11.62 10.78
N ASP A 31 -14.82 10.33 11.08
CA ASP A 31 -13.75 9.44 10.63
C ASP A 31 -13.73 9.24 9.11
N THR A 32 -14.85 9.50 8.43
CA THR A 32 -14.92 9.54 6.96
C THR A 32 -14.24 10.77 6.37
N GLU A 33 -13.97 11.79 7.17
CA GLU A 33 -13.22 12.99 6.77
C GLU A 33 -11.71 12.84 7.00
N ILE A 34 -11.29 11.81 7.78
CA ILE A 34 -9.89 11.56 8.17
C ILE A 34 -9.22 10.54 7.25
N GLY A 35 -9.07 10.67 6.03
CA GLY A 35 -8.38 9.68 5.20
C GLY A 35 -9.16 9.31 3.95
N PHE A 36 -9.01 8.07 3.52
CA PHE A 36 -9.61 7.63 2.25
C PHE A 36 -10.89 6.80 2.40
N ARG A 37 -11.24 6.44 3.60
CA ARG A 37 -12.41 5.62 3.89
C ARG A 37 -13.69 6.42 3.66
N THR A 38 -14.72 5.82 3.05
CA THR A 38 -16.02 6.46 2.79
C THR A 38 -17.15 5.95 3.69
N THR A 39 -16.84 4.99 4.55
CA THR A 39 -17.81 4.41 5.50
C THR A 39 -17.28 4.62 6.92
N PRO A 40 -18.11 5.06 7.89
CA PRO A 40 -17.71 5.19 9.29
C PRO A 40 -17.14 3.89 9.87
N VAL A 41 -16.21 4.01 10.82
CA VAL A 41 -15.53 2.84 11.42
C VAL A 41 -16.50 1.98 12.24
N ASP A 42 -17.51 2.59 12.81
CA ASP A 42 -18.55 1.94 13.63
C ASP A 42 -19.70 1.34 12.83
N GLU A 43 -19.79 1.64 11.52
CA GLU A 43 -20.77 1.04 10.61
C GLU A 43 -20.20 -0.20 9.92
N GLU A 44 -19.99 -1.28 10.66
CA GLU A 44 -19.46 -2.55 10.12
C GLU A 44 -20.56 -3.47 9.55
N GLY A 45 -21.35 -3.00 8.62
CA GLY A 45 -22.27 -3.84 7.84
C GLY A 45 -21.57 -4.62 6.72
N VAL A 46 -20.38 -5.17 6.98
CA VAL A 46 -19.59 -5.86 5.95
C VAL A 46 -20.06 -7.28 5.75
N THR A 47 -20.65 -7.59 4.59
CA THR A 47 -20.90 -8.96 4.18
C THR A 47 -19.70 -9.47 3.38
N LEU A 48 -19.05 -10.53 3.88
CA LEU A 48 -17.99 -11.22 3.14
C LEU A 48 -18.58 -11.78 1.85
N GLN A 49 -17.94 -11.49 0.74
CA GLN A 49 -18.33 -12.00 -0.57
C GLN A 49 -17.46 -13.21 -0.91
N ASP A 50 -18.07 -14.21 -1.52
CA ASP A 50 -17.30 -15.27 -2.17
C ASP A 50 -16.47 -14.68 -3.29
N PHE A 51 -15.22 -15.11 -3.40
CA PHE A 51 -14.32 -14.67 -4.44
C PHE A 51 -13.58 -15.86 -5.06
N THR A 52 -13.14 -15.67 -6.29
CA THR A 52 -12.32 -16.64 -7.00
C THR A 52 -11.01 -15.99 -7.44
N TYR A 53 -9.97 -16.80 -7.54
CA TYR A 53 -8.76 -16.44 -8.27
C TYR A 53 -8.99 -16.79 -9.74
N ASP A 54 -9.75 -15.97 -10.41
CA ASP A 54 -10.12 -16.19 -11.81
C ASP A 54 -9.03 -15.63 -12.72
N ALA A 55 -8.00 -16.45 -12.93
CA ALA A 55 -6.85 -16.07 -13.72
C ALA A 55 -6.61 -17.07 -14.86
N ALA A 56 -6.48 -16.58 -16.08
CA ALA A 56 -6.08 -17.38 -17.21
C ALA A 56 -4.62 -17.88 -17.09
N PRO A 57 -4.21 -18.89 -17.85
CA PRO A 57 -2.83 -19.38 -17.83
C PRO A 57 -1.80 -18.29 -18.10
N ALA A 58 -0.57 -18.50 -17.61
CA ALA A 58 0.53 -17.58 -17.84
C ALA A 58 0.78 -17.34 -19.33
N GLY A 59 0.93 -16.09 -19.74
CA GLY A 59 1.13 -15.66 -21.13
C GLY A 59 -0.16 -15.33 -21.90
N GLU A 60 -1.33 -15.58 -21.35
CA GLU A 60 -2.64 -15.25 -21.95
C GLU A 60 -3.28 -14.00 -21.33
N ASN A 61 -2.65 -13.40 -20.34
CA ASN A 61 -3.18 -12.26 -19.59
C ASN A 61 -2.54 -10.93 -19.99
N GLN A 62 -3.27 -9.86 -19.70
CA GLN A 62 -2.75 -8.51 -19.83
C GLN A 62 -2.11 -8.05 -18.52
N VAL A 63 -1.08 -7.21 -18.64
CA VAL A 63 -0.47 -6.54 -17.50
C VAL A 63 -1.47 -5.60 -16.86
N ILE A 64 -1.70 -5.76 -15.55
CA ILE A 64 -2.61 -4.94 -14.76
C ILE A 64 -1.93 -3.63 -14.36
N GLU A 65 -2.70 -2.56 -14.30
CA GLU A 65 -2.21 -1.29 -13.76
C GLU A 65 -1.94 -1.42 -12.25
N ARG A 66 -0.89 -0.74 -11.80
CA ARG A 66 -0.53 -0.69 -10.37
C ARG A 66 -1.57 0.11 -9.59
N ALA A 67 -1.78 -0.24 -8.35
CA ALA A 67 -2.67 0.49 -7.45
C ALA A 67 -2.16 1.91 -7.13
N PHE A 68 -0.85 2.13 -7.17
CA PHE A 68 -0.17 3.43 -7.05
C PHE A 68 1.25 3.31 -7.60
N GLU A 69 1.94 4.45 -7.79
CA GLU A 69 3.30 4.48 -8.34
C GLU A 69 4.24 3.57 -7.54
N ASN A 70 4.91 2.66 -8.24
CA ASN A 70 5.80 1.63 -7.68
C ASN A 70 5.15 0.62 -6.74
N ALA A 71 3.81 0.57 -6.64
CA ALA A 71 3.16 -0.57 -6.00
C ALA A 71 3.59 -1.88 -6.66
N PRO A 72 3.77 -2.96 -5.90
CA PRO A 72 3.93 -4.30 -6.48
C PRO A 72 2.70 -4.61 -7.35
N PRO A 73 2.86 -4.91 -8.65
CA PRO A 73 1.71 -5.29 -9.47
C PRO A 73 1.09 -6.59 -8.98
N MET A 74 -0.22 -6.68 -9.08
CA MET A 74 -0.93 -7.94 -8.84
C MET A 74 -0.54 -8.97 -9.90
N ILE A 75 -0.55 -10.25 -9.52
CA ILE A 75 -0.32 -11.35 -10.45
C ILE A 75 -1.60 -11.58 -11.24
N SER A 76 -1.51 -11.46 -12.57
CA SER A 76 -2.66 -11.51 -13.48
C SER A 76 -2.92 -12.88 -14.10
N HIS A 77 -2.07 -13.87 -13.84
CA HIS A 77 -2.18 -15.23 -14.38
C HIS A 77 -2.33 -16.25 -13.25
N ASP A 78 -2.75 -17.43 -13.58
CA ASP A 78 -2.82 -18.55 -12.65
C ASP A 78 -1.42 -18.89 -12.10
N VAL A 79 -1.38 -19.15 -10.79
CA VAL A 79 -0.18 -19.48 -10.03
C VAL A 79 -0.35 -20.74 -9.18
N GLU A 80 -1.31 -21.59 -9.50
CA GLU A 80 -1.52 -22.83 -8.80
C GLU A 80 -0.23 -23.67 -8.83
N GLY A 81 0.19 -24.15 -7.67
CA GLY A 81 1.44 -24.89 -7.50
C GLY A 81 2.74 -24.07 -7.58
N MET A 82 2.66 -22.73 -7.79
CA MET A 82 3.86 -21.88 -7.94
C MET A 82 4.13 -20.99 -6.70
N MET A 83 3.21 -20.93 -5.76
CA MET A 83 3.29 -19.98 -4.63
C MET A 83 4.26 -20.43 -3.53
N GLU A 84 4.69 -21.68 -3.53
CA GLU A 84 5.71 -22.14 -2.59
C GLU A 84 7.09 -21.70 -3.06
N ILE A 85 7.70 -20.76 -2.31
CA ILE A 85 9.05 -20.27 -2.58
C ILE A 85 9.94 -20.68 -1.41
N THR A 86 10.98 -21.43 -1.70
CA THR A 86 12.02 -21.82 -0.76
C THR A 86 13.35 -21.23 -1.17
N LYS A 87 14.37 -21.40 -0.36
CA LYS A 87 15.74 -20.96 -0.69
C LYS A 87 16.24 -21.55 -2.02
N ASP A 88 15.83 -22.78 -2.33
CA ASP A 88 16.35 -23.55 -3.46
C ASP A 88 15.32 -23.67 -4.61
N MET A 89 14.10 -23.18 -4.42
CA MET A 89 13.03 -23.27 -5.41
C MET A 89 12.21 -21.98 -5.48
N ASN A 90 12.15 -21.41 -6.66
CA ASN A 90 11.29 -20.25 -6.96
C ASN A 90 10.83 -20.33 -8.42
N MET A 91 9.60 -20.78 -8.61
CA MET A 91 9.01 -20.95 -9.95
C MET A 91 8.85 -19.64 -10.71
N CYS A 92 8.68 -18.52 -10.02
CA CYS A 92 8.49 -17.22 -10.66
C CYS A 92 9.71 -16.80 -11.49
N VAL A 93 10.91 -17.06 -10.99
CA VAL A 93 12.16 -16.66 -11.68
C VAL A 93 12.41 -17.43 -12.96
N THR A 94 11.82 -18.61 -13.13
CA THR A 94 11.99 -19.42 -14.36
C THR A 94 11.45 -18.70 -15.60
N CYS A 95 10.47 -17.79 -15.39
CA CYS A 95 9.89 -17.00 -16.47
C CYS A 95 10.25 -15.51 -16.34
N HIS A 96 10.34 -14.98 -15.12
CA HIS A 96 10.46 -13.53 -14.90
C HIS A 96 11.89 -13.01 -14.72
N ALA A 97 12.88 -13.89 -14.55
CA ALA A 97 14.28 -13.45 -14.52
C ALA A 97 14.67 -12.81 -15.87
N PRO A 98 15.52 -11.75 -15.87
CA PRO A 98 15.79 -10.95 -17.08
C PRO A 98 16.28 -11.77 -18.27
N GLU A 99 17.05 -12.83 -18.01
CA GLU A 99 17.60 -13.72 -19.03
C GLU A 99 16.53 -14.59 -19.73
N TYR A 100 15.46 -14.92 -19.04
CA TYR A 100 14.40 -15.81 -19.55
C TYR A 100 13.15 -15.06 -20.03
N ALA A 101 12.88 -13.91 -19.43
CA ALA A 101 11.61 -13.20 -19.62
C ALA A 101 11.23 -12.97 -21.07
N LYS A 102 12.18 -12.61 -21.93
CA LYS A 102 11.92 -12.39 -23.36
C LYS A 102 11.50 -13.68 -24.07
N ALA A 103 12.16 -14.79 -23.81
CA ALA A 103 11.85 -16.08 -24.42
C ALA A 103 10.49 -16.61 -23.94
N MET A 104 10.18 -16.40 -22.67
CA MET A 104 8.96 -16.84 -22.01
C MET A 104 7.78 -15.86 -22.24
N LYS A 105 8.00 -14.73 -22.95
CA LYS A 105 7.03 -13.64 -23.12
C LYS A 105 6.48 -13.09 -21.79
N ALA A 106 7.29 -13.19 -20.74
CA ALA A 106 6.96 -12.71 -19.40
C ALA A 106 7.47 -11.28 -19.20
N THR A 107 6.84 -10.55 -18.26
CA THR A 107 7.35 -9.25 -17.81
C THR A 107 8.61 -9.46 -16.98
N PRO A 108 9.78 -8.93 -17.37
CA PRO A 108 10.99 -9.11 -16.59
C PRO A 108 10.91 -8.37 -15.26
N VAL A 109 11.59 -8.91 -14.23
CA VAL A 109 11.78 -8.17 -12.98
C VAL A 109 12.50 -6.85 -13.25
N PRO A 110 12.07 -5.74 -12.64
CA PRO A 110 12.70 -4.44 -12.88
C PRO A 110 14.08 -4.34 -12.21
N ALA A 111 14.89 -3.39 -12.67
CA ALA A 111 16.23 -3.14 -12.15
C ALA A 111 16.29 -2.95 -10.62
N SER A 112 15.21 -2.47 -10.01
CA SER A 112 15.10 -2.32 -8.54
C SER A 112 15.14 -3.65 -7.78
N HIS A 113 14.87 -4.78 -8.45
CA HIS A 113 14.99 -6.13 -7.86
C HIS A 113 16.42 -6.69 -7.99
N LEU A 114 17.24 -6.08 -8.80
CA LEU A 114 18.64 -6.40 -9.02
C LEU A 114 19.58 -5.44 -8.29
N TYR A 115 19.00 -4.49 -7.54
CA TYR A 115 19.73 -3.45 -6.81
C TYR A 115 19.67 -3.73 -5.31
N ASP A 116 20.83 -4.00 -4.71
CA ASP A 116 20.92 -4.22 -3.28
C ASP A 116 20.89 -2.88 -2.52
N THR A 117 19.70 -2.53 -2.06
CA THR A 117 19.46 -1.29 -1.30
C THR A 117 20.23 -1.28 0.04
N PHE A 118 20.41 -2.45 0.64
CA PHE A 118 21.05 -2.60 1.96
C PHE A 118 22.52 -2.98 1.88
N GLY A 119 22.98 -3.47 0.72
CA GLY A 119 24.35 -3.88 0.49
C GLY A 119 25.33 -2.72 0.33
N LYS A 120 26.59 -3.08 0.30
CA LYS A 120 27.71 -2.13 0.09
C LYS A 120 27.80 -1.62 -1.35
N SER A 121 27.42 -2.47 -2.30
CA SER A 121 27.43 -2.10 -3.72
C SER A 121 26.16 -1.36 -4.10
N LYS A 122 26.29 -0.15 -4.58
CA LYS A 122 25.19 0.68 -5.11
C LYS A 122 25.07 0.54 -6.63
N LYS A 123 25.21 -0.67 -7.14
CA LYS A 123 25.11 -0.99 -8.57
C LYS A 123 24.03 -2.03 -8.81
N VAL A 124 23.35 -1.92 -9.94
CA VAL A 124 22.43 -2.95 -10.40
C VAL A 124 23.23 -4.21 -10.75
N GLY A 125 22.88 -5.31 -10.10
CA GLY A 125 23.48 -6.63 -10.36
C GLY A 125 22.88 -7.32 -11.58
N LYS A 126 23.22 -8.59 -11.73
CA LYS A 126 22.63 -9.47 -12.75
C LYS A 126 21.57 -10.41 -12.15
N GLU A 127 21.65 -10.65 -10.86
CA GLU A 127 20.79 -11.59 -10.13
C GLU A 127 19.81 -10.83 -9.23
N ILE A 128 18.68 -11.44 -8.95
CA ILE A 128 17.69 -10.92 -8.00
C ILE A 128 18.32 -10.94 -6.61
N VAL A 129 18.28 -9.82 -5.91
CA VAL A 129 18.83 -9.72 -4.56
C VAL A 129 17.97 -10.49 -3.55
N ASP A 130 18.59 -11.02 -2.51
CA ASP A 130 17.95 -11.88 -1.50
C ASP A 130 16.69 -11.21 -0.89
N SER A 131 16.74 -9.91 -0.64
CA SER A 131 15.62 -9.15 -0.10
C SER A 131 14.40 -9.04 -1.05
N ARG A 132 14.55 -9.46 -2.31
CA ARG A 132 13.50 -9.46 -3.36
C ARG A 132 13.22 -10.87 -3.90
N TYR A 133 13.87 -11.89 -3.37
CA TYR A 133 13.78 -13.25 -3.89
C TYR A 133 12.43 -13.91 -3.59
N ASN A 134 11.83 -13.62 -2.44
CA ASN A 134 10.52 -14.14 -2.11
C ASN A 134 9.41 -13.23 -2.69
N CYS A 135 8.98 -13.57 -3.91
CA CYS A 135 8.07 -12.75 -4.71
C CYS A 135 6.69 -12.58 -4.07
N ASN A 136 6.15 -13.64 -3.46
CA ASN A 136 4.79 -13.63 -2.90
C ASN A 136 4.65 -12.83 -1.59
N LEU A 137 5.74 -12.33 -1.00
CA LEU A 137 5.66 -11.36 0.09
C LEU A 137 5.12 -9.99 -0.36
N CYS A 138 5.26 -9.69 -1.65
CA CYS A 138 4.86 -8.39 -2.21
C CYS A 138 3.83 -8.51 -3.36
N HIS A 139 3.84 -9.63 -4.09
CA HIS A 139 2.95 -9.86 -5.21
C HIS A 139 1.86 -10.87 -4.82
N ALA A 140 0.61 -10.48 -4.96
CA ALA A 140 -0.54 -11.34 -4.68
C ALA A 140 -1.32 -11.66 -5.97
N PRO A 141 -1.91 -12.85 -6.08
CA PRO A 141 -2.83 -13.16 -7.16
C PRO A 141 -4.02 -12.21 -7.18
N MET A 142 -4.44 -11.83 -8.38
CA MET A 142 -5.65 -11.03 -8.55
C MET A 142 -6.90 -11.88 -8.27
N THR A 143 -7.92 -11.27 -7.67
CA THR A 143 -9.21 -11.87 -7.43
C THR A 143 -10.32 -11.01 -8.04
N ASN A 144 -11.52 -11.58 -8.19
CA ASN A 144 -12.73 -10.84 -8.55
C ASN A 144 -13.40 -10.16 -7.37
N ALA A 145 -12.82 -10.25 -6.16
CA ALA A 145 -13.36 -9.64 -4.96
C ALA A 145 -13.44 -8.11 -5.09
N LYS A 146 -14.58 -7.55 -4.72
CA LYS A 146 -14.72 -6.11 -4.59
C LYS A 146 -14.19 -5.65 -3.24
N PRO A 147 -13.65 -4.42 -3.13
CA PRO A 147 -13.30 -3.86 -1.83
C PRO A 147 -14.49 -3.93 -0.87
N LEU A 148 -14.28 -4.44 0.34
CA LEU A 148 -15.33 -4.53 1.36
C LEU A 148 -15.79 -3.15 1.82
N ILE A 149 -14.87 -2.19 1.80
CA ILE A 149 -15.11 -0.81 2.21
C ILE A 149 -14.69 0.10 1.06
N GLY A 150 -15.57 1.03 0.70
CA GLY A 150 -15.27 2.05 -0.28
C GLY A 150 -14.18 3.02 0.22
N ASN A 151 -13.40 3.57 -0.71
CA ASN A 151 -12.42 4.60 -0.40
C ASN A 151 -12.31 5.64 -1.52
N ASN A 152 -11.80 6.82 -1.17
CA ASN A 152 -11.60 7.97 -2.06
C ASN A 152 -10.17 8.04 -2.62
N PHE A 153 -9.33 7.03 -2.38
CA PHE A 153 -7.96 7.03 -2.85
C PHE A 153 -7.91 7.12 -4.38
N LYS A 154 -7.12 8.07 -4.87
CA LYS A 154 -6.83 8.23 -6.31
C LYS A 154 -5.32 8.16 -6.48
N PRO A 155 -4.81 7.16 -7.21
CA PRO A 155 -3.38 7.06 -7.43
C PRO A 155 -2.88 8.23 -8.28
N ASN A 156 -1.71 8.74 -7.92
CA ASN A 156 -0.97 9.71 -8.71
C ASN A 156 0.28 9.04 -9.28
N PHE A 157 0.52 9.22 -10.58
CA PHE A 157 1.69 8.69 -11.29
C PHE A 157 2.43 9.84 -11.93
N ARG A 158 3.76 9.82 -11.90
CA ARG A 158 4.60 10.84 -12.55
C ARG A 158 4.41 10.83 -14.06
N ASN A 159 4.30 9.62 -14.63
CA ASN A 159 4.06 9.41 -16.05
C ASN A 159 3.03 8.30 -16.26
N GLU A 160 2.33 8.32 -17.37
CA GLU A 160 1.34 7.29 -17.73
C GLU A 160 1.98 5.89 -17.82
N ALA A 161 3.24 5.81 -18.26
CA ALA A 161 3.98 4.55 -18.33
C ALA A 161 4.21 3.91 -16.94
N ASP A 162 4.25 4.70 -15.86
CA ASP A 162 4.54 4.24 -14.51
C ASP A 162 3.38 3.41 -13.92
N LYS A 163 2.22 3.47 -14.55
CA LYS A 163 1.11 2.55 -14.24
C LYS A 163 1.48 1.08 -14.45
N ARG A 164 2.36 0.79 -15.39
CA ARG A 164 2.74 -0.59 -15.79
C ARG A 164 4.23 -0.87 -15.71
N LYS A 165 5.07 0.16 -15.59
CA LYS A 165 6.52 0.05 -15.45
C LYS A 165 6.98 0.61 -14.11
N SER A 166 8.09 0.09 -13.58
CA SER A 166 8.69 0.62 -12.37
C SER A 166 9.72 1.68 -12.71
N ASN A 167 9.63 2.82 -12.03
CA ASN A 167 10.65 3.86 -11.95
C ASN A 167 11.31 3.91 -10.56
N LEU A 168 11.12 2.85 -9.74
CA LEU A 168 11.54 2.84 -8.34
C LEU A 168 13.04 3.10 -8.17
N LEU A 169 13.87 2.59 -9.06
CA LEU A 169 15.31 2.82 -8.96
C LEU A 169 15.67 4.29 -9.17
N ASP A 170 14.98 4.98 -10.08
CA ASP A 170 15.18 6.42 -10.32
C ASP A 170 14.72 7.22 -9.10
N VAL A 171 13.57 6.89 -8.54
CA VAL A 171 13.05 7.51 -7.31
C VAL A 171 13.98 7.31 -6.12
N LEU A 172 14.56 6.11 -5.95
CA LEU A 172 15.54 5.83 -4.90
C LEU A 172 16.83 6.67 -5.08
N ASN A 173 17.27 6.87 -6.32
CA ASN A 173 18.46 7.66 -6.63
C ASN A 173 18.22 9.17 -6.48
N GLU A 174 16.99 9.65 -6.63
CA GLU A 174 16.66 11.06 -6.35
C GLU A 174 16.76 11.41 -4.86
N GLY A 175 16.56 10.44 -3.98
CA GLY A 175 16.53 10.66 -2.54
C GLY A 175 15.32 11.47 -2.06
N ALA A 176 15.25 11.73 -0.76
CA ALA A 176 14.23 12.56 -0.16
C ALA A 176 14.56 14.04 -0.36
N LYS A 177 13.68 14.77 -1.04
CA LYS A 177 13.76 16.25 -1.12
C LYS A 177 13.06 16.81 0.12
N ILE A 178 13.85 17.22 1.12
CA ILE A 178 13.33 17.97 2.28
C ILE A 178 13.04 19.39 1.79
N LYS A 179 11.79 19.81 1.85
CA LYS A 179 11.35 21.18 1.60
C LYS A 179 11.38 21.98 2.90
#